data_c7248750cceb62bc2908084e9c9e8e61
#
_entry.id   c7248750cceb62bc2908084e9c9e8e61
#
_cell.length_a   1.000
_cell.length_b   1.000
_cell.length_c   1.000
_cell.angle_alpha   90.00
_cell.angle_beta   90.00
_cell.angle_gamma   90.00
#
_symmetry.space_group_name_H-M   'P 1'
#
loop_
_entity.id
_entity.type
_entity.pdbx_description
1 polymer ?
#
loop_
_entity_poly.entity_id
_entity_poly.type
_entity_poly.pdbx_seq_one_letter_code
_entity_poly.pdbx_strand_id
1 'polypeptide(L)' 'LVAQIEDAEALDEIDAIAAVDGIDCLFVGRMDLTVSLGAASPDDPVVVDAVRRICAAGRAHGRAVGMFTPTTDEAGRWF' A
#
# COMPACT_ATOMS: atom_id res chain seq x y z
N LEU A 1 -0.11 4.01 -15.59
CA LEU A 1 -0.71 2.78 -15.09
C LEU A 1 -0.64 2.73 -13.56
N VAL A 2 -1.76 2.42 -12.94
CA VAL A 2 -1.88 2.32 -11.48
C VAL A 2 -1.97 0.84 -11.11
N ALA A 3 -1.11 0.37 -10.21
CA ALA A 3 -1.19 -0.98 -9.65
C ALA A 3 -1.82 -0.90 -8.26
N GLN A 4 -2.90 -1.63 -8.06
CA GLN A 4 -3.58 -1.67 -6.75
C GLN A 4 -3.02 -2.82 -5.93
N ILE A 5 -2.56 -2.51 -4.72
CA ILE A 5 -2.00 -3.48 -3.79
C ILE A 5 -3.02 -3.70 -2.68
N GLU A 6 -3.66 -4.87 -2.71
CA GLU A 6 -4.82 -5.12 -1.86
C GLU A 6 -4.87 -6.51 -1.24
N ASP A 7 -3.86 -7.35 -1.48
CA ASP A 7 -3.79 -8.68 -0.87
C ASP A 7 -2.38 -9.05 -0.44
N ALA A 8 -2.28 -10.09 0.38
CA ALA A 8 -1.01 -10.54 0.94
C ALA A 8 -0.04 -11.01 -0.14
N GLU A 9 -0.54 -11.63 -1.21
CA GLU A 9 0.29 -12.10 -2.32
C GLU A 9 0.96 -10.94 -3.05
N ALA A 10 0.20 -9.88 -3.36
CA ALA A 10 0.75 -8.68 -3.98
C ALA A 10 1.76 -7.99 -3.06
N LEU A 11 1.50 -7.99 -1.75
CA LEU A 11 2.42 -7.42 -0.78
C LEU A 11 3.77 -8.15 -0.77
N ASP A 12 3.76 -9.48 -0.86
CA ASP A 12 4.99 -10.27 -0.91
C ASP A 12 5.81 -9.99 -2.17
N GLU A 13 5.17 -9.56 -3.25
CA GLU A 13 5.78 -9.24 -4.53
C GLU A 13 5.96 -7.74 -4.76
N ILE A 14 5.87 -6.94 -3.70
CA ILE A 14 5.77 -5.48 -3.84
C ILE A 14 6.98 -4.86 -4.57
N ASP A 15 8.18 -5.34 -4.32
CA ASP A 15 9.37 -4.79 -4.98
C ASP A 15 9.39 -5.15 -6.47
N ALA A 16 8.99 -6.37 -6.82
CA ALA A 16 8.89 -6.78 -8.22
C ALA A 16 7.82 -5.97 -8.96
N ILE A 17 6.68 -5.73 -8.33
CA ILE A 17 5.59 -4.92 -8.91
C ILE A 17 6.05 -3.48 -9.09
N ALA A 18 6.67 -2.89 -8.09
CA ALA A 18 7.14 -1.50 -8.15
C ALA A 18 8.24 -1.30 -9.19
N ALA A 19 9.00 -2.33 -9.51
CA ALA A 19 10.07 -2.29 -10.50
C ALA A 19 9.57 -2.39 -11.95
N VAL A 20 8.30 -2.74 -12.17
CA VAL A 20 7.76 -2.91 -13.54
C VAL A 20 7.72 -1.55 -14.25
N ASP A 21 8.30 -1.48 -15.45
CA ASP A 21 8.24 -0.29 -16.28
C ASP A 21 6.79 -0.01 -16.68
N GLY A 22 6.40 1.26 -16.65
CA GLY A 22 5.05 1.68 -16.98
C GLY A 22 4.11 1.81 -15.80
N ILE A 23 4.51 1.38 -14.60
CA ILE A 23 3.76 1.64 -13.38
C ILE A 23 4.12 3.02 -12.86
N ASP A 24 3.12 3.89 -12.76
CA ASP A 24 3.29 5.27 -12.29
C ASP A 24 2.95 5.42 -10.81
N CYS A 25 2.02 4.61 -10.32
CA CYS A 25 1.49 4.71 -8.96
C CYS A 25 1.15 3.34 -8.39
N LEU A 26 1.48 3.15 -7.12
CA LEU A 26 1.02 2.03 -6.31
C LEU A 26 -0.14 2.54 -5.46
N PHE A 27 -1.33 1.98 -5.64
CA PHE A 27 -2.49 2.37 -4.87
C PHE A 27 -2.80 1.33 -3.81
N VAL A 28 -2.82 1.76 -2.55
CA VAL A 28 -3.02 0.86 -1.41
C VAL A 28 -4.50 0.61 -1.20
N GLY A 29 -4.95 -0.63 -1.36
CA GLY A 29 -6.29 -1.08 -0.98
C GLY A 29 -6.29 -1.51 0.48
N ARG A 30 -6.34 -0.53 1.41
CA ARG A 30 -6.11 -0.79 2.83
C ARG A 30 -7.16 -1.71 3.45
N MET A 31 -8.43 -1.55 3.08
CA MET A 31 -9.50 -2.39 3.61
C MET A 31 -9.36 -3.84 3.15
N ASP A 32 -9.07 -4.04 1.86
CA ASP A 32 -8.88 -5.39 1.30
C ASP A 32 -7.60 -6.03 1.85
N LEU A 33 -6.54 -5.25 2.06
CA LEU A 33 -5.34 -5.74 2.75
C LEU A 33 -5.66 -6.20 4.17
N THR A 34 -6.48 -5.45 4.89
CA THR A 34 -6.91 -5.81 6.24
C THR A 34 -7.54 -7.19 6.27
N VAL A 35 -8.46 -7.45 5.35
CA VAL A 35 -9.12 -8.75 5.23
C VAL A 35 -8.13 -9.84 4.82
N SER A 36 -7.32 -9.58 3.81
CA SER A 36 -6.35 -10.55 3.29
C SER A 36 -5.31 -10.96 4.33
N LEU A 37 -4.89 -10.03 5.18
CA LEU A 37 -3.91 -10.29 6.24
C LEU A 37 -4.53 -10.86 7.51
N GLY A 38 -5.86 -11.03 7.55
CA GLY A 38 -6.56 -11.56 8.72
C GLY A 38 -6.58 -10.60 9.91
N ALA A 39 -6.43 -9.31 9.66
CA ALA A 39 -6.42 -8.29 10.70
C ALA A 39 -7.84 -7.88 11.10
N ALA A 40 -7.99 -7.38 12.32
CA ALA A 40 -9.28 -6.94 12.84
C ALA A 40 -9.69 -5.56 12.33
N SER A 41 -8.71 -4.71 12.02
CA SER A 41 -8.96 -3.34 11.54
C SER A 41 -7.78 -2.83 10.73
N PRO A 42 -7.96 -1.73 9.94
CA PRO A 42 -6.86 -1.10 9.21
C PRO A 42 -5.78 -0.50 10.12
N ASP A 43 -6.08 -0.30 11.40
CA ASP A 43 -5.11 0.23 12.38
C ASP A 43 -4.28 -0.87 13.04
N ASP A 44 -4.55 -2.13 12.74
CA ASP A 44 -3.75 -3.24 13.23
C ASP A 44 -2.29 -3.06 12.78
N PRO A 45 -1.30 -3.30 13.68
CA PRO A 45 0.11 -3.15 13.34
C PRO A 45 0.54 -3.90 12.08
N VAL A 46 -0.05 -5.06 11.79
CA VAL A 46 0.30 -5.81 10.57
C VAL A 46 -0.10 -5.07 9.30
N VAL A 47 -1.23 -4.35 9.34
CA VAL A 47 -1.69 -3.54 8.20
C VAL A 47 -0.87 -2.27 8.07
N VAL A 48 -0.60 -1.59 9.18
CA VAL A 48 0.25 -0.39 9.21
C VAL A 48 1.63 -0.70 8.64
N ASP A 49 2.20 -1.83 9.02
CA ASP A 49 3.50 -2.28 8.53
C ASP A 49 3.46 -2.57 7.03
N ALA A 50 2.39 -3.21 6.56
CA ALA A 50 2.18 -3.49 5.14
C ALA A 50 2.14 -2.19 4.32
N VAL A 51 1.40 -1.19 4.78
CA VAL A 51 1.33 0.12 4.11
C VAL A 51 2.70 0.78 4.06
N ARG A 52 3.47 0.71 5.14
CA ARG A 52 4.84 1.24 5.19
C ARG A 52 5.75 0.55 4.19
N ARG A 53 5.62 -0.76 4.03
CA ARG A 53 6.39 -1.53 3.03
C ARG A 53 6.06 -1.07 1.61
N ILE A 54 4.79 -0.84 1.32
CA ILE A 54 4.35 -0.35 0.00
C ILE A 54 4.93 1.05 -0.25
N CYS A 55 4.88 1.93 0.74
CA CYS A 55 5.46 3.28 0.63
C CYS A 55 6.97 3.22 0.40
N ALA A 56 7.68 2.34 1.11
CA ALA A 56 9.12 2.18 0.94
C ALA A 56 9.48 1.66 -0.45
N ALA A 57 8.72 0.69 -0.97
CA ALA A 57 8.92 0.18 -2.33
C ALA A 57 8.66 1.26 -3.38
N GLY A 58 7.62 2.07 -3.19
CA GLY A 58 7.34 3.20 -4.07
C GLY A 58 8.51 4.19 -4.12
N ARG A 59 9.05 4.56 -2.96
CA ARG A 59 10.21 5.45 -2.90
C ARG A 59 11.44 4.85 -3.57
N ALA A 60 11.70 3.57 -3.30
CA ALA A 60 12.89 2.89 -3.85
C ALA A 60 12.86 2.83 -5.38
N HIS A 61 11.68 2.74 -5.97
CA HIS A 61 11.51 2.60 -7.42
C HIS A 61 10.98 3.87 -8.12
N GLY A 62 10.88 4.98 -7.40
CA GLY A 62 10.42 6.25 -7.96
C GLY A 62 8.95 6.25 -8.37
N ARG A 63 8.10 5.50 -7.69
CA ARG A 63 6.66 5.44 -7.95
C ARG A 63 5.89 6.27 -6.93
N ALA A 64 4.83 6.94 -7.37
CA ALA A 64 3.89 7.57 -6.47
C ALA A 64 3.12 6.51 -5.68
N VAL A 65 2.68 6.85 -4.47
CA VAL A 65 1.85 5.97 -3.65
C VAL A 65 0.58 6.73 -3.28
N GLY A 66 -0.56 6.10 -3.54
CA GLY A 66 -1.87 6.65 -3.20
C GLY A 66 -2.63 5.72 -2.27
N MET A 67 -3.53 6.29 -1.46
CA MET A 67 -4.37 5.53 -0.55
C MET A 67 -5.63 6.34 -0.25
N PHE A 68 -6.78 5.66 -0.20
CA PHE A 68 -8.00 6.30 0.30
C PHE A 68 -7.91 6.45 1.82
N THR A 69 -8.17 7.66 2.31
CA THR A 69 -8.27 7.93 3.74
C THR A 69 -9.61 8.59 4.07
N PRO A 70 -10.31 8.15 5.15
CA PRO A 70 -11.62 8.69 5.47
C PRO A 70 -11.58 10.11 6.03
N THR A 71 -10.42 10.58 6.52
CA THR A 71 -10.28 11.91 7.09
C THR A 71 -8.98 12.58 6.63
N THR A 72 -8.95 13.93 6.66
CA THR A 72 -7.73 14.69 6.36
C THR A 72 -6.64 14.46 7.42
N ASP A 73 -7.02 14.22 8.67
CA ASP A 73 -6.06 13.92 9.73
C ASP A 73 -5.32 12.62 9.43
N GLU A 74 -6.05 11.60 8.98
CA GLU A 74 -5.45 10.33 8.61
C GLU A 74 -4.55 10.46 7.39
N ALA A 75 -4.97 11.24 6.40
CA ALA A 75 -4.13 11.54 5.25
C ALA A 75 -2.81 12.20 5.68
N GLY A 76 -2.85 13.11 6.65
CA GLY A 76 -1.67 13.75 7.20
C GLY A 76 -0.70 12.79 7.88
N ARG A 77 -1.19 11.68 8.44
CA ARG A 77 -0.33 10.66 9.04
C ARG A 77 0.51 9.90 8.01
N TRP A 78 -0.02 9.72 6.80
CA TRP A 78 0.63 8.91 5.75
C TRP A 78 1.41 9.74 4.75
N PHE A 79 0.98 10.95 4.53
CA PHE A 79 1.50 11.84 3.49
C PHE A 79 1.92 13.19 4.05
#